data_19a16460ec3ac1ecbfdd55e838d0f36d
#
_entry.id   19a16460ec3ac1ecbfdd55e838d0f36d
#
_cell.length_a   1.000
_cell.length_b   1.000
_cell.length_c   1.000
_cell.angle_alpha   90.00
_cell.angle_beta   90.00
_cell.angle_gamma   90.00
#
_symmetry.space_group_name_H-M   'P 1'
#
loop_
_entity.id
_entity.type
_entity.pdbx_description
1 polymer ?
#
loop_
_entity_poly.entity_id
_entity_poly.type
_entity_poly.pdbx_seq_one_letter_code
_entity_poly.pdbx_strand_id
1 'polypeptide(L)'
;IIGVSTLKTDHIRKGVGSTRTGERDGAQIFGSLNYLTTYKKEDFNITPNLRIDLSYTELSKYREKGPAALVYKAQTIETGMISAGFTISDILNFNTFTFKPNGGLELGIDFSPSSDATYRYLSETTEYTKSIDQDSKNLRANIGFDILTNDGFSVMTIYERNQSDNAHSDTLYLGFGYIPTDNIEYAMTLDNDKASLSYKRDLNGFDIRISSNYGLMSQIPEYGATLEIINTF
;
A
#
# COMPACT_ATOMS: atom_id res chain seq x y z
N ILE A 1 13.36 8.39 -0.67
CA ILE A 1 12.13 9.14 -0.30
C ILE A 1 12.25 9.50 1.17
N ILE A 2 11.91 10.73 1.54
CA ILE A 2 11.77 11.16 2.94
C ILE A 2 10.44 11.90 3.03
N GLY A 3 9.69 11.66 4.09
CA GLY A 3 8.38 12.29 4.28
C GLY A 3 8.08 12.58 5.76
N VAL A 4 7.14 13.49 5.96
CA VAL A 4 6.53 13.78 7.24
C VAL A 4 5.02 13.74 7.11
N SER A 5 4.33 13.25 8.13
CA SER A 5 2.87 13.20 8.15
C SER A 5 2.32 13.54 9.53
N THR A 6 1.11 14.05 9.56
CA THR A 6 0.31 14.18 10.76
C THR A 6 -0.75 13.08 10.77
N LEU A 7 -1.00 12.50 11.92
CA LEU A 7 -1.93 11.40 12.11
C LEU A 7 -3.09 11.90 12.98
N LYS A 8 -4.30 11.57 12.58
CA LYS A 8 -5.49 11.73 13.42
C LYS A 8 -6.29 10.43 13.37
N THR A 9 -6.52 9.83 14.52
CA THR A 9 -7.16 8.52 14.63
C THR A 9 -8.35 8.60 15.58
N ASP A 10 -9.49 8.12 15.11
CA ASP A 10 -10.68 7.94 15.93
C ASP A 10 -10.70 6.49 16.45
N HIS A 11 -10.83 6.35 17.76
CA HIS A 11 -10.86 5.07 18.42
C HIS A 11 -12.26 4.76 18.94
N ILE A 12 -12.76 3.57 18.61
CA ILE A 12 -14.04 3.06 19.11
C ILE A 12 -13.78 1.72 19.78
N ARG A 13 -13.99 1.65 21.09
CA ARG A 13 -13.91 0.41 21.86
C ARG A 13 -15.30 0.00 22.33
N LYS A 14 -15.80 -1.10 21.77
CA LYS A 14 -17.09 -1.69 22.15
C LYS A 14 -16.92 -2.63 23.34
N GLY A 15 -17.82 -2.57 24.31
CA GLY A 15 -17.93 -3.49 25.42
C GLY A 15 -19.39 -3.84 25.67
N VAL A 16 -19.66 -4.77 26.59
CA VAL A 16 -21.02 -5.18 26.92
C VAL A 16 -21.84 -3.98 27.36
N GLY A 17 -22.86 -3.62 26.57
CA GLY A 17 -23.78 -2.54 26.84
C GLY A 17 -23.23 -1.11 26.78
N SER A 18 -22.01 -0.90 26.27
CA SER A 18 -21.42 0.45 26.21
C SER A 18 -20.35 0.60 25.14
N THR A 19 -20.27 1.81 24.59
CA THR A 19 -19.25 2.21 23.62
C THR A 19 -18.37 3.29 24.24
N ARG A 20 -17.06 3.24 23.98
CA ARG A 20 -16.08 4.26 24.35
C ARG A 20 -15.49 4.81 23.07
N THR A 21 -15.29 6.10 23.05
CA THR A 21 -14.69 6.79 21.90
C THR A 21 -13.53 7.64 22.36
N GLY A 22 -12.58 7.88 21.49
CA GLY A 22 -11.46 8.76 21.74
C GLY A 22 -10.79 9.17 20.46
N GLU A 23 -10.15 10.32 20.46
CA GLU A 23 -9.36 10.84 19.35
C GLU A 23 -7.89 10.88 19.78
N ARG A 24 -6.99 10.50 18.88
CA ARG A 24 -5.55 10.53 19.14
C ARG A 24 -4.84 11.17 17.97
N ASP A 25 -4.09 12.20 18.25
CA ASP A 25 -3.23 12.86 17.28
C ASP A 25 -1.82 12.28 17.33
N GLY A 26 -1.10 12.40 16.23
CA GLY A 26 0.29 12.00 16.14
C GLY A 26 1.01 12.70 15.00
N ALA A 27 2.32 12.50 14.99
CA ALA A 27 3.19 12.94 13.92
C ALA A 27 4.17 11.82 13.57
N GLN A 28 4.52 11.72 12.31
CA GLN A 28 5.46 10.72 11.82
C GLN A 28 6.48 11.36 10.89
N ILE A 29 7.73 10.95 11.03
CA ILE A 29 8.77 11.13 10.02
C ILE A 29 9.16 9.74 9.52
N PHE A 30 9.33 9.60 8.22
CA PHE A 30 9.73 8.34 7.61
C PHE A 30 10.69 8.56 6.46
N GLY A 31 11.48 7.54 6.17
CA GLY A 31 12.41 7.52 5.05
C GLY A 31 12.54 6.13 4.45
N SER A 32 12.73 6.08 3.14
CA SER A 32 13.01 4.87 2.40
C SER A 32 14.16 5.12 1.43
N LEU A 33 15.15 4.24 1.47
CA LEU A 33 16.24 4.17 0.52
C LEU A 33 16.15 2.84 -0.23
N ASN A 34 16.03 2.92 -1.55
CA ASN A 34 15.99 1.75 -2.41
C ASN A 34 17.11 1.82 -3.45
N TYR A 35 17.91 0.76 -3.51
CA TYR A 35 18.91 0.54 -4.54
C TYR A 35 18.49 -0.63 -5.41
N LEU A 36 18.42 -0.41 -6.70
CA LEU A 36 18.11 -1.43 -7.69
C LEU A 36 19.01 -1.27 -8.92
N THR A 37 19.29 -2.39 -9.58
CA THR A 37 20.02 -2.43 -10.84
C THR A 37 19.43 -3.50 -11.73
N THR A 38 19.36 -3.25 -13.03
CA THR A 38 18.77 -4.22 -13.97
C THR A 38 19.86 -4.82 -14.86
N TYR A 39 19.94 -6.12 -14.84
CA TYR A 39 20.77 -6.91 -15.77
C TYR A 39 19.87 -7.41 -16.90
N LYS A 40 20.25 -7.06 -18.12
CA LYS A 40 19.53 -7.45 -19.34
C LYS A 40 20.31 -8.47 -20.12
N LYS A 41 19.66 -9.53 -20.56
CA LYS A 41 20.21 -10.50 -21.53
C LYS A 41 19.11 -10.81 -22.55
N GLU A 42 19.26 -10.26 -23.76
CA GLU A 42 18.22 -10.29 -24.78
C GLU A 42 16.92 -9.64 -24.25
N ASP A 43 15.81 -10.36 -24.23
CA ASP A 43 14.51 -9.90 -23.72
C ASP A 43 14.30 -10.21 -22.22
N PHE A 44 15.20 -10.99 -21.62
CA PHE A 44 15.15 -11.39 -20.22
C PHE A 44 15.83 -10.35 -19.32
N ASN A 45 15.17 -9.96 -18.24
CA ASN A 45 15.68 -9.01 -17.27
C ASN A 45 15.64 -9.60 -15.87
N ILE A 46 16.72 -9.36 -15.10
CA ILE A 46 16.77 -9.59 -13.66
C ILE A 46 17.09 -8.26 -12.99
N THR A 47 16.29 -7.87 -12.02
CA THR A 47 16.48 -6.65 -11.25
C THR A 47 16.56 -6.97 -9.76
N PRO A 48 17.77 -7.24 -9.22
CA PRO A 48 17.96 -7.28 -7.78
C PRO A 48 17.72 -5.92 -7.15
N ASN A 49 17.20 -5.93 -5.93
CA ASN A 49 16.94 -4.73 -5.14
C ASN A 49 17.37 -4.91 -3.68
N LEU A 50 17.75 -3.79 -3.07
CA LEU A 50 18.00 -3.67 -1.64
C LEU A 50 17.26 -2.43 -1.14
N ARG A 51 16.47 -2.57 -0.07
CA ARG A 51 15.67 -1.48 0.49
C ARG A 51 15.87 -1.37 2.00
N ILE A 52 15.90 -0.14 2.49
CA ILE A 52 15.89 0.19 3.91
C ILE A 52 14.75 1.17 4.14
N ASP A 53 13.86 0.83 5.06
CA ASP A 53 12.74 1.65 5.48
C ASP A 53 12.89 1.98 6.97
N LEU A 54 12.74 3.24 7.32
CA LEU A 54 12.82 3.73 8.69
C LEU A 54 11.64 4.66 8.97
N SER A 55 11.05 4.56 10.16
CA SER A 55 10.11 5.59 10.60
C SER A 55 10.19 5.82 12.10
N TYR A 56 9.80 7.04 12.51
CA TYR A 56 9.63 7.46 13.89
C TYR A 56 8.26 8.12 14.00
N THR A 57 7.41 7.59 14.86
CA THR A 57 6.05 8.06 15.06
C THR A 57 5.83 8.42 16.53
N GLU A 58 5.40 9.63 16.78
CA GLU A 58 4.93 10.08 18.09
C GLU A 58 3.40 10.12 18.09
N LEU A 59 2.80 9.43 19.05
CA LEU A 59 1.37 9.47 19.32
C LEU A 59 1.12 10.22 20.62
N SER A 60 0.27 11.21 20.58
CA SER A 60 -0.10 12.02 21.75
C SER A 60 -0.84 11.18 22.80
N LYS A 61 -0.81 11.63 24.05
CA LYS A 61 -1.72 11.11 25.07
C LYS A 61 -3.17 11.35 24.65
N TYR A 62 -4.05 10.39 24.95
CA TYR A 62 -5.48 10.59 24.74
C TYR A 62 -6.32 9.95 25.84
N ARG A 63 -7.58 10.37 25.92
CA ARG A 63 -8.54 9.89 26.89
C ARG A 63 -9.83 9.46 26.18
N GLU A 64 -10.27 8.26 26.47
CA GLU A 64 -11.60 7.79 26.06
C GLU A 64 -12.73 8.55 26.77
N LYS A 65 -13.87 8.66 26.11
CA LYS A 65 -15.14 9.10 26.66
C LYS A 65 -16.04 7.88 26.86
N GLY A 66 -16.77 7.82 27.97
CA GLY A 66 -17.72 6.75 28.28
C GLY A 66 -17.38 5.97 29.56
N PRO A 67 -18.22 4.98 29.94
CA PRO A 67 -18.02 4.17 31.13
C PRO A 67 -16.73 3.34 31.06
N ALA A 68 -15.99 3.24 32.19
CA ALA A 68 -14.70 2.54 32.25
C ALA A 68 -13.71 3.02 31.15
N ALA A 69 -13.66 4.35 30.95
CA ALA A 69 -12.78 4.98 29.99
C ALA A 69 -11.31 4.77 30.36
N LEU A 70 -10.46 4.61 29.38
CA LEU A 70 -9.01 4.52 29.51
C LEU A 70 -8.36 5.87 29.22
N VAL A 71 -7.24 6.08 29.89
CA VAL A 71 -6.31 7.18 29.62
C VAL A 71 -5.01 6.56 29.13
N TYR A 72 -4.62 6.88 27.93
CA TYR A 72 -3.36 6.43 27.33
C TYR A 72 -2.30 7.52 27.43
N LYS A 73 -1.08 7.13 27.76
CA LYS A 73 0.08 8.01 27.67
C LYS A 73 0.48 8.27 26.23
N ALA A 74 1.32 9.25 26.04
CA ALA A 74 2.05 9.41 24.78
C ALA A 74 2.86 8.13 24.51
N GLN A 75 3.02 7.79 23.24
CA GLN A 75 3.72 6.59 22.81
C GLN A 75 4.61 6.92 21.62
N THR A 76 5.81 6.40 21.65
CA THR A 76 6.73 6.42 20.52
C THR A 76 6.75 5.06 19.85
N ILE A 77 6.71 5.05 18.52
CA ILE A 77 6.83 3.84 17.71
C ILE A 77 7.97 4.09 16.72
N GLU A 78 9.00 3.30 16.83
CA GLU A 78 10.12 3.28 15.90
C GLU A 78 9.98 2.05 15.01
N THR A 79 10.19 2.20 13.70
CA THR A 79 10.22 1.05 12.78
C THR A 79 11.47 1.11 11.92
N GLY A 80 12.03 -0.07 11.68
CA GLY A 80 13.19 -0.22 10.83
C GLY A 80 13.16 -1.57 10.14
N MET A 81 13.20 -1.58 8.82
CA MET A 81 13.21 -2.80 8.01
C MET A 81 14.31 -2.71 6.96
N ILE A 82 15.04 -3.80 6.78
CA ILE A 82 15.93 -4.01 5.64
C ILE A 82 15.37 -5.14 4.80
N SER A 83 15.28 -4.94 3.49
CA SER A 83 14.76 -5.94 2.55
C SER A 83 15.72 -6.13 1.40
N ALA A 84 15.85 -7.37 0.95
CA ALA A 84 16.57 -7.71 -0.26
C ALA A 84 15.73 -8.65 -1.12
N GLY A 85 15.79 -8.45 -2.42
CA GLY A 85 14.96 -9.22 -3.35
C GLY A 85 15.43 -9.12 -4.78
N PHE A 86 14.61 -9.65 -5.66
CA PHE A 86 14.78 -9.52 -7.10
C PHE A 86 13.43 -9.60 -7.81
N THR A 87 13.36 -8.97 -8.97
CA THR A 87 12.30 -9.22 -9.95
C THR A 87 12.91 -9.79 -11.22
N ILE A 88 12.14 -10.64 -11.88
CA ILE A 88 12.45 -11.19 -13.21
C ILE A 88 11.33 -10.82 -14.16
N SER A 89 11.69 -10.55 -15.40
CA SER A 89 10.72 -10.34 -16.48
C SER A 89 11.29 -10.72 -17.81
N ASP A 90 10.41 -11.09 -18.73
CA ASP A 90 10.76 -11.44 -20.11
C ASP A 90 9.78 -10.74 -21.07
N ILE A 91 10.15 -10.67 -22.36
CA ILE A 91 9.30 -10.14 -23.42
C ILE A 91 9.26 -11.16 -24.55
N LEU A 92 8.10 -11.78 -24.71
CA LEU A 92 7.84 -12.77 -25.74
C LEU A 92 6.93 -12.15 -26.80
N ASN A 93 7.47 -11.94 -28.00
CA ASN A 93 6.76 -11.33 -29.09
C ASN A 93 6.15 -12.39 -30.01
N PHE A 94 4.83 -12.34 -30.19
CA PHE A 94 4.05 -13.15 -31.12
C PHE A 94 3.50 -12.26 -32.23
N ASN A 95 3.02 -12.85 -33.32
CA ASN A 95 2.56 -12.07 -34.47
C ASN A 95 1.39 -11.13 -34.16
N THR A 96 0.56 -11.44 -33.18
CA THR A 96 -0.68 -10.70 -32.87
C THR A 96 -0.64 -10.03 -31.48
N PHE A 97 0.29 -10.42 -30.62
CA PHE A 97 0.41 -9.86 -29.26
C PHE A 97 1.83 -10.01 -28.73
N THR A 98 2.15 -9.21 -27.72
CA THR A 98 3.33 -9.33 -26.86
C THR A 98 2.89 -9.86 -25.51
N PHE A 99 3.58 -10.89 -24.99
CA PHE A 99 3.40 -11.44 -23.65
C PHE A 99 4.60 -11.12 -22.78
N LYS A 100 4.38 -10.55 -21.60
CA LYS A 100 5.43 -10.13 -20.66
C LYS A 100 5.21 -10.80 -19.32
N PRO A 101 5.71 -12.03 -19.10
CA PRO A 101 5.69 -12.65 -17.78
C PRO A 101 6.61 -11.89 -16.83
N ASN A 102 6.22 -11.81 -15.57
CA ASN A 102 7.02 -11.21 -14.50
C ASN A 102 6.82 -11.96 -13.19
N GLY A 103 7.78 -11.80 -12.29
CA GLY A 103 7.71 -12.35 -10.95
C GLY A 103 8.78 -11.74 -10.07
N GLY A 104 8.56 -11.80 -8.77
CA GLY A 104 9.50 -11.24 -7.79
C GLY A 104 9.43 -11.93 -6.45
N LEU A 105 10.53 -11.83 -5.73
CA LEU A 105 10.68 -12.28 -4.37
C LEU A 105 11.48 -11.24 -3.59
N GLU A 106 10.96 -10.83 -2.43
CA GLU A 106 11.65 -9.93 -1.49
C GLU A 106 11.54 -10.52 -0.09
N LEU A 107 12.65 -10.57 0.61
CA LEU A 107 12.77 -10.96 2.01
C LEU A 107 13.12 -9.73 2.82
N GLY A 108 12.37 -9.46 3.87
CA GLY A 108 12.60 -8.35 4.81
C GLY A 108 12.89 -8.87 6.20
N ILE A 109 13.78 -8.18 6.90
CA ILE A 109 14.04 -8.35 8.32
C ILE A 109 13.67 -7.04 9.00
N ASP A 110 12.71 -7.12 9.90
CA ASP A 110 12.31 -6.02 10.77
C ASP A 110 13.23 -6.02 12.00
N PHE A 111 13.86 -4.90 12.27
CA PHE A 111 14.71 -4.66 13.44
C PHE A 111 14.13 -3.58 14.36
N SER A 112 12.84 -3.32 14.21
CA SER A 112 12.12 -2.37 15.05
C SER A 112 12.12 -2.80 16.50
N PRO A 113 12.35 -1.89 17.46
CA PRO A 113 12.16 -2.21 18.87
C PRO A 113 10.67 -2.42 19.16
N SER A 114 10.38 -3.18 20.22
CA SER A 114 9.03 -3.26 20.75
C SER A 114 8.50 -1.89 21.16
N SER A 115 7.23 -1.64 20.97
CA SER A 115 6.58 -0.40 21.37
C SER A 115 5.63 -0.64 22.54
N ASP A 116 5.78 0.16 23.60
CA ASP A 116 4.97 0.04 24.81
C ASP A 116 3.79 1.00 24.79
N ALA A 117 2.59 0.44 24.92
CA ALA A 117 1.36 1.20 25.14
C ALA A 117 1.01 1.20 26.63
N THR A 118 1.22 2.32 27.31
CA THR A 118 0.88 2.49 28.72
C THR A 118 -0.47 3.17 28.87
N TYR A 119 -1.35 2.57 29.65
CA TYR A 119 -2.70 3.06 29.91
C TYR A 119 -3.13 2.81 31.37
N ARG A 120 -4.18 3.49 31.81
CA ARG A 120 -4.88 3.25 33.07
C ARG A 120 -6.37 3.48 32.91
N TYR A 121 -7.17 2.89 33.79
CA TYR A 121 -8.57 3.29 33.92
C TYR A 121 -8.67 4.70 34.48
N LEU A 122 -9.65 5.47 34.03
CA LEU A 122 -9.85 6.84 34.51
C LEU A 122 -10.12 6.90 36.03
N SER A 123 -10.77 5.88 36.57
CA SER A 123 -11.10 5.72 38.00
C SER A 123 -9.95 5.20 38.86
N GLU A 124 -8.81 4.84 38.24
CA GLU A 124 -7.70 4.18 38.95
C GLU A 124 -6.40 4.97 38.75
N THR A 125 -5.47 4.73 39.66
CA THR A 125 -4.10 5.27 39.58
C THR A 125 -3.11 4.23 39.04
N THR A 126 -3.49 2.95 39.05
CA THR A 126 -2.65 1.84 38.58
C THR A 126 -2.48 1.92 37.07
N GLU A 127 -1.22 1.86 36.63
CA GLU A 127 -0.85 1.87 35.21
C GLU A 127 -0.62 0.42 34.73
N TYR A 128 -1.04 0.18 33.51
CA TYR A 128 -0.86 -1.08 32.80
C TYR A 128 -0.03 -0.78 31.55
N THR A 129 0.94 -1.61 31.26
CA THR A 129 1.74 -1.53 30.04
C THR A 129 1.54 -2.79 29.22
N LYS A 130 1.28 -2.60 27.93
CA LYS A 130 1.22 -3.68 26.95
C LYS A 130 2.33 -3.42 25.93
N SER A 131 3.28 -4.33 25.86
CA SER A 131 4.29 -4.35 24.81
C SER A 131 3.68 -4.89 23.52
N ILE A 132 4.02 -4.28 22.42
CA ILE A 132 3.61 -4.67 21.07
C ILE A 132 4.90 -5.00 20.34
N ASP A 133 5.14 -6.29 20.15
CA ASP A 133 6.25 -6.78 19.35
C ASP A 133 5.88 -6.69 17.87
N GLN A 134 6.85 -6.39 17.05
CA GLN A 134 6.71 -6.36 15.61
C GLN A 134 7.10 -7.72 15.01
N ASP A 135 6.54 -8.06 13.86
CA ASP A 135 6.93 -9.25 13.12
C ASP A 135 8.38 -9.08 12.63
N SER A 136 9.21 -10.06 12.92
CA SER A 136 10.65 -9.95 12.65
C SER A 136 11.02 -10.29 11.21
N LYS A 137 10.17 -11.00 10.50
CA LYS A 137 10.42 -11.46 9.13
C LYS A 137 9.24 -11.18 8.22
N ASN A 138 9.55 -10.71 7.03
CA ASN A 138 8.58 -10.41 5.99
C ASN A 138 9.02 -11.06 4.68
N LEU A 139 8.08 -11.70 4.02
CA LEU A 139 8.23 -12.26 2.68
C LEU A 139 7.21 -11.59 1.78
N ARG A 140 7.65 -11.04 0.66
CA ARG A 140 6.80 -10.59 -0.42
C ARG A 140 7.12 -11.39 -1.68
N ALA A 141 6.14 -12.03 -2.24
CA ALA A 141 6.28 -12.78 -3.49
C ALA A 141 5.17 -12.35 -4.46
N ASN A 142 5.52 -12.18 -5.71
CA ASN A 142 4.55 -11.91 -6.75
C ASN A 142 4.83 -12.72 -8.01
N ILE A 143 3.78 -12.97 -8.78
CA ILE A 143 3.83 -13.53 -10.11
C ILE A 143 2.74 -12.90 -10.97
N GLY A 144 3.05 -12.60 -12.21
CA GLY A 144 2.11 -11.94 -13.08
C GLY A 144 2.50 -12.01 -14.55
N PHE A 145 1.67 -11.40 -15.36
CA PHE A 145 1.95 -11.18 -16.77
C PHE A 145 1.18 -10.00 -17.32
N ASP A 146 1.71 -9.43 -18.40
CA ASP A 146 1.01 -8.47 -19.24
C ASP A 146 0.88 -9.04 -20.64
N ILE A 147 -0.29 -8.84 -21.25
CA ILE A 147 -0.54 -9.11 -22.68
C ILE A 147 -0.89 -7.78 -23.33
N LEU A 148 -0.22 -7.47 -24.42
CA LEU A 148 -0.52 -6.30 -25.26
C LEU A 148 -0.76 -6.80 -26.68
N THR A 149 -1.95 -6.58 -27.22
CA THR A 149 -2.28 -6.91 -28.60
C THR A 149 -1.93 -5.77 -29.56
N ASN A 150 -1.74 -6.11 -30.85
CA ASN A 150 -1.46 -5.12 -31.88
C ASN A 150 -2.64 -4.14 -32.09
N ASP A 151 -3.86 -4.54 -31.71
CA ASP A 151 -5.06 -3.71 -31.81
C ASP A 151 -5.24 -2.77 -30.60
N GLY A 152 -4.23 -2.69 -29.71
CA GLY A 152 -4.23 -1.79 -28.56
C GLY A 152 -4.97 -2.31 -27.32
N PHE A 153 -5.41 -3.56 -27.28
CA PHE A 153 -5.90 -4.17 -26.04
C PHE A 153 -4.76 -4.63 -25.15
N SER A 154 -4.91 -4.42 -23.85
CA SER A 154 -3.99 -4.93 -22.86
C SER A 154 -4.72 -5.63 -21.71
N VAL A 155 -4.10 -6.68 -21.18
CA VAL A 155 -4.52 -7.38 -19.97
C VAL A 155 -3.30 -7.52 -19.06
N MET A 156 -3.43 -7.10 -17.82
CA MET A 156 -2.42 -7.29 -16.78
C MET A 156 -3.01 -8.16 -15.67
N THR A 157 -2.22 -9.08 -15.16
CA THR A 157 -2.57 -9.86 -13.98
C THR A 157 -1.36 -9.99 -13.09
N ILE A 158 -1.51 -9.68 -11.81
CA ILE A 158 -0.48 -9.85 -10.79
C ILE A 158 -1.13 -10.46 -9.56
N TYR A 159 -0.61 -11.59 -9.12
CA TYR A 159 -0.88 -12.14 -7.80
C TYR A 159 0.29 -11.78 -6.89
N GLU A 160 0.00 -11.23 -5.74
CA GLU A 160 0.98 -10.88 -4.72
C GLU A 160 0.59 -11.50 -3.38
N ARG A 161 1.57 -12.14 -2.73
CA ARG A 161 1.49 -12.59 -1.36
C ARG A 161 2.48 -11.82 -0.50
N ASN A 162 1.97 -11.24 0.57
CA ASN A 162 2.77 -10.70 1.65
C ASN A 162 2.57 -11.58 2.88
N GLN A 163 3.66 -12.02 3.48
CA GLN A 163 3.62 -12.87 4.67
C GLN A 163 4.60 -12.34 5.71
N SER A 164 4.14 -12.23 6.95
CA SER A 164 4.94 -11.99 8.13
C SER A 164 4.88 -13.20 9.08
N ASP A 165 5.54 -13.11 10.23
CA ASP A 165 5.54 -14.21 11.21
C ASP A 165 4.12 -14.57 11.69
N ASN A 166 3.21 -13.60 11.78
CA ASN A 166 1.89 -13.75 12.40
C ASN A 166 0.71 -13.49 11.45
N ALA A 167 0.95 -12.99 10.24
CA ALA A 167 -0.10 -12.60 9.31
C ALA A 167 0.30 -12.86 7.86
N HIS A 168 -0.70 -12.97 7.00
CA HIS A 168 -0.49 -12.94 5.56
C HIS A 168 -1.63 -12.20 4.87
N SER A 169 -1.33 -11.67 3.71
CA SER A 169 -2.33 -11.11 2.79
C SER A 169 -2.03 -11.57 1.37
N ASP A 170 -3.08 -11.89 0.65
CA ASP A 170 -3.03 -12.26 -0.76
C ASP A 170 -3.80 -11.21 -1.55
N THR A 171 -3.20 -10.67 -2.59
CA THR A 171 -3.83 -9.66 -3.45
C THR A 171 -3.75 -10.12 -4.90
N LEU A 172 -4.89 -10.06 -5.59
CA LEU A 172 -4.96 -10.26 -7.02
C LEU A 172 -5.27 -8.92 -7.68
N TYR A 173 -4.37 -8.48 -8.56
CA TYR A 173 -4.55 -7.32 -9.42
C TYR A 173 -4.94 -7.77 -10.82
N LEU A 174 -6.00 -7.20 -11.37
CA LEU A 174 -6.41 -7.35 -12.75
C LEU A 174 -6.48 -5.96 -13.39
N GLY A 175 -5.85 -5.83 -14.55
CA GLY A 175 -5.90 -4.62 -15.34
C GLY A 175 -6.37 -4.94 -16.76
N PHE A 176 -7.21 -4.07 -17.31
CA PHE A 176 -7.66 -4.11 -18.69
C PHE A 176 -7.45 -2.73 -19.28
N GLY A 177 -6.83 -2.68 -20.44
CA GLY A 177 -6.60 -1.42 -21.16
C GLY A 177 -7.04 -1.53 -22.61
N TYR A 178 -7.38 -0.38 -23.18
CA TYR A 178 -7.65 -0.28 -24.60
C TYR A 178 -7.22 1.09 -25.13
N ILE A 179 -6.33 1.09 -26.12
CA ILE A 179 -5.79 2.26 -26.78
C ILE A 179 -6.22 2.20 -28.25
N PRO A 180 -7.43 2.69 -28.60
CA PRO A 180 -7.93 2.66 -29.98
C PRO A 180 -7.14 3.57 -30.94
N THR A 181 -6.52 4.61 -30.40
CA THR A 181 -5.69 5.58 -31.10
C THR A 181 -4.61 6.10 -30.15
N ASP A 182 -3.52 6.62 -30.69
CA ASP A 182 -2.38 7.12 -29.89
C ASP A 182 -2.74 8.18 -28.84
N ASN A 183 -3.89 8.81 -28.98
CA ASN A 183 -4.35 9.90 -28.13
C ASN A 183 -5.53 9.54 -27.19
N ILE A 184 -5.98 8.29 -27.20
CA ILE A 184 -7.11 7.85 -26.36
C ILE A 184 -6.73 6.57 -25.64
N GLU A 185 -6.92 6.53 -24.32
CA GLU A 185 -6.71 5.36 -23.49
C GLU A 185 -7.90 5.14 -22.55
N TYR A 186 -8.40 3.92 -22.51
CA TYR A 186 -9.35 3.43 -21.52
C TYR A 186 -8.64 2.40 -20.65
N ALA A 187 -8.80 2.49 -19.33
CA ALA A 187 -8.30 1.48 -18.43
C ALA A 187 -9.30 1.14 -17.32
N MET A 188 -9.30 -0.12 -16.94
CA MET A 188 -10.02 -0.64 -15.77
C MET A 188 -9.03 -1.43 -14.92
N THR A 189 -9.04 -1.19 -13.62
CA THR A 189 -8.26 -1.99 -12.67
C THR A 189 -9.16 -2.54 -11.58
N LEU A 190 -8.85 -3.72 -11.13
CA LEU A 190 -9.52 -4.44 -10.05
C LEU A 190 -8.44 -5.00 -9.12
N ASP A 191 -8.62 -4.80 -7.84
CA ASP A 191 -7.91 -5.52 -6.80
C ASP A 191 -8.90 -6.05 -5.74
N ASN A 192 -8.42 -6.61 -4.65
CA ASN A 192 -9.29 -7.17 -3.60
C ASN A 192 -10.23 -6.12 -2.99
N ASP A 193 -9.82 -4.87 -2.96
CA ASP A 193 -10.51 -3.82 -2.21
C ASP A 193 -11.20 -2.80 -3.11
N LYS A 194 -10.76 -2.67 -4.37
CA LYS A 194 -11.12 -1.54 -5.21
C LYS A 194 -11.28 -1.91 -6.68
N ALA A 195 -12.28 -1.32 -7.31
CA ALA A 195 -12.41 -1.23 -8.75
C ALA A 195 -12.18 0.22 -9.21
N SER A 196 -11.45 0.40 -10.31
CA SER A 196 -11.21 1.73 -10.88
C SER A 196 -11.42 1.71 -12.38
N LEU A 197 -11.99 2.79 -12.91
CA LEU A 197 -12.12 3.05 -14.34
C LEU A 197 -11.43 4.37 -14.66
N SER A 198 -10.70 4.43 -15.75
CA SER A 198 -10.11 5.68 -16.23
C SER A 198 -10.25 5.83 -17.75
N TYR A 199 -10.36 7.08 -18.14
CA TYR A 199 -10.31 7.54 -19.51
C TYR A 199 -9.25 8.63 -19.61
N LYS A 200 -8.33 8.52 -20.55
CA LYS A 200 -7.33 9.53 -20.86
C LYS A 200 -7.45 9.97 -22.32
N ARG A 201 -7.30 11.24 -22.56
CA ARG A 201 -7.23 11.82 -23.91
C ARG A 201 -6.15 12.89 -23.98
N ASP A 202 -5.25 12.73 -24.94
CA ASP A 202 -4.28 13.76 -25.33
C ASP A 202 -4.91 14.71 -26.37
N LEU A 203 -4.84 15.99 -26.12
CA LEU A 203 -5.34 17.08 -26.95
C LEU A 203 -4.21 18.03 -27.38
N ASN A 204 -3.11 17.49 -27.95
CA ASN A 204 -2.00 18.28 -28.48
C ASN A 204 -1.43 19.30 -27.46
N GLY A 205 -0.92 18.82 -26.35
CA GLY A 205 -0.31 19.62 -25.29
C GLY A 205 -1.14 19.68 -24.00
N PHE A 206 -2.34 19.10 -23.98
CA PHE A 206 -3.12 18.90 -22.78
C PHE A 206 -3.56 17.44 -22.66
N ASP A 207 -3.22 16.82 -21.57
CA ASP A 207 -3.79 15.52 -21.17
C ASP A 207 -5.01 15.75 -20.31
N ILE A 208 -6.15 15.21 -20.70
CA ILE A 208 -7.34 15.12 -19.86
C ILE A 208 -7.47 13.68 -19.38
N ARG A 209 -7.52 13.49 -18.06
CA ARG A 209 -7.79 12.19 -17.44
C ARG A 209 -9.03 12.30 -16.56
N ILE A 210 -9.98 11.41 -16.78
CA ILE A 210 -11.15 11.20 -15.92
C ILE A 210 -11.00 9.83 -15.29
N SER A 211 -11.07 9.74 -13.99
CA SER A 211 -11.05 8.46 -13.28
C SER A 211 -12.16 8.37 -12.25
N SER A 212 -12.65 7.15 -12.04
CA SER A 212 -13.60 6.83 -10.98
C SER A 212 -13.09 5.59 -10.23
N ASN A 213 -13.41 5.50 -8.96
CA ASN A 213 -13.10 4.34 -8.13
C ASN A 213 -14.30 3.95 -7.27
N TYR A 214 -14.36 2.66 -6.93
CA TYR A 214 -15.37 2.05 -6.09
C TYR A 214 -14.73 1.04 -5.15
N GLY A 215 -14.98 1.20 -3.84
CA GLY A 215 -14.53 0.26 -2.81
C GLY A 215 -15.40 -1.00 -2.80
N LEU A 216 -14.78 -2.18 -2.90
CA LEU A 216 -15.46 -3.47 -2.99
C LEU A 216 -15.74 -4.09 -1.63
N MET A 217 -14.91 -3.81 -0.63
CA MET A 217 -14.94 -4.46 0.69
C MET A 217 -15.50 -3.57 1.81
N SER A 218 -15.76 -2.30 1.53
CA SER A 218 -16.29 -1.37 2.52
C SER A 218 -17.76 -1.66 2.82
N GLN A 219 -18.13 -1.71 4.09
CA GLN A 219 -19.54 -1.79 4.54
C GLN A 219 -20.32 -0.50 4.19
N ILE A 220 -19.62 0.58 3.96
CA ILE A 220 -20.14 1.85 3.45
C ILE A 220 -19.55 2.03 2.06
N PRO A 221 -20.36 2.22 1.00
CA PRO A 221 -19.83 2.41 -0.34
C PRO A 221 -18.87 3.59 -0.39
N GLU A 222 -17.62 3.31 -0.71
CA GLU A 222 -16.61 4.34 -0.97
C GLU A 222 -16.50 4.51 -2.49
N TYR A 223 -16.79 5.70 -2.98
CA TYR A 223 -16.65 6.03 -4.39
C TYR A 223 -16.01 7.40 -4.54
N GLY A 224 -15.26 7.56 -5.59
CA GLY A 224 -14.59 8.81 -5.93
C GLY A 224 -14.55 9.02 -7.44
N ALA A 225 -14.47 10.27 -7.83
CA ALA A 225 -14.20 10.66 -9.20
C ALA A 225 -13.16 11.78 -9.20
N THR A 226 -12.22 11.73 -10.15
CA THR A 226 -11.16 12.71 -10.32
C THR A 226 -11.11 13.16 -11.77
N LEU A 227 -11.00 14.46 -11.97
CA LEU A 227 -10.68 15.08 -13.26
C LEU A 227 -9.28 15.72 -13.13
N GLU A 228 -8.37 15.29 -13.97
CA GLU A 228 -7.03 15.87 -14.08
C GLU A 228 -6.86 16.51 -15.45
N ILE A 229 -6.30 17.70 -15.48
CA ILE A 229 -5.87 18.39 -16.71
C ILE A 229 -4.40 18.69 -16.54
N ILE A 230 -3.57 18.06 -17.36
CA ILE A 230 -2.12 18.18 -17.30
C ILE A 230 -1.66 18.88 -18.58
N ASN A 231 -0.94 19.97 -18.43
CA ASN A 231 -0.30 20.63 -19.56
C ASN A 231 1.11 20.04 -19.74
N THR A 232 1.39 19.48 -20.91
CA THR A 232 2.69 18.95 -21.30
C THR A 232 3.38 19.98 -22.18
N PHE A 233 4.39 20.68 -21.62
CA PHE A 233 5.22 21.64 -22.35
C PHE A 233 6.32 20.97 -23.16
#